data_36f6cee8f5c834baf192d3f43ffe09e6
#
_entry.id   36f6cee8f5c834baf192d3f43ffe09e6
#
_cell.length_a   1.000
_cell.length_b   1.000
_cell.length_c   1.000
_cell.angle_alpha   90.00
_cell.angle_beta   90.00
_cell.angle_gamma   90.00
#
_symmetry.space_group_name_H-M   'P 1'
#
loop_
_entity.id
_entity.type
_entity.pdbx_description
1 polymer ?
#
loop_
_entity_poly.entity_id
_entity_poly.type
_entity_poly.pdbx_seq_one_letter_code
_entity_poly.pdbx_strand_id
1 'polypeptide(L)'
;MTSATSSSVDQAEGLRNIFGAELCTVVCLASTLDVDSTILLGHGTAHALKNLGHKVLLVDEFALSDRKTMSGFLYPTRYDLGQVFSNSVSLDKSLRQIEDTFWYATSAKLRTQIESRFARYPQLDERLIAAGIDLDYILVPTNHPTAQVIAYYGSNVKRIITTSPEDSSLSKALAIIRQMTILQIDEPMHILMVGGQDEAQGHAAFEKLKEAAQKALHQDIELTGWIGAIKAKRVVIDPDDLSFEEPQSGPTEEFILPNDFFKTISAKITV
;
A
#
# COMPACT_ATOMS: atom_id res chain seq x y z
N MET A 1 -37.66 -38.56 5.56
CA MET A 1 -36.19 -38.39 5.71
C MET A 1 -35.84 -37.03 5.17
N THR A 2 -35.83 -36.01 6.03
CA THR A 2 -35.68 -34.62 5.72
C THR A 2 -34.30 -34.12 6.19
N SER A 3 -33.61 -33.52 5.29
CA SER A 3 -32.26 -33.03 5.29
C SER A 3 -31.95 -32.01 6.42
N ALA A 4 -30.98 -32.36 7.26
CA ALA A 4 -30.41 -31.51 8.30
C ALA A 4 -29.01 -31.03 7.89
N THR A 5 -28.89 -30.28 6.78
CA THR A 5 -27.59 -29.77 6.28
C THR A 5 -27.50 -28.27 6.12
N SER A 6 -28.52 -27.50 6.50
CA SER A 6 -28.49 -26.02 6.30
C SER A 6 -28.11 -25.20 7.56
N SER A 7 -27.99 -25.81 8.74
CA SER A 7 -27.81 -25.05 9.99
C SER A 7 -26.35 -24.81 10.41
N SER A 8 -25.38 -25.54 9.85
CA SER A 8 -23.98 -25.39 10.26
C SER A 8 -23.24 -24.21 9.60
N VAL A 9 -23.65 -23.82 8.39
CA VAL A 9 -23.07 -22.69 7.68
C VAL A 9 -23.50 -21.39 8.34
N ASP A 10 -24.76 -21.29 8.74
CA ASP A 10 -25.36 -20.11 9.39
C ASP A 10 -24.76 -19.82 10.78
N GLN A 11 -24.41 -20.85 11.54
CA GLN A 11 -23.76 -20.69 12.86
C GLN A 11 -22.31 -20.25 12.75
N ALA A 12 -21.56 -20.70 11.75
CA ALA A 12 -20.20 -20.27 11.51
C ALA A 12 -20.15 -18.82 11.02
N GLU A 13 -21.11 -18.40 10.22
CA GLU A 13 -21.28 -17.03 9.76
C GLU A 13 -21.71 -16.10 10.89
N GLY A 14 -22.61 -16.53 11.75
CA GLY A 14 -23.01 -15.82 12.97
C GLY A 14 -21.86 -15.67 13.97
N LEU A 15 -20.99 -16.67 14.12
CA LEU A 15 -19.81 -16.60 14.96
C LEU A 15 -18.74 -15.67 14.38
N ARG A 16 -18.52 -15.66 13.08
CA ARG A 16 -17.62 -14.67 12.40
C ARG A 16 -18.14 -13.24 12.61
N ASN A 17 -19.43 -13.00 12.58
CA ASN A 17 -20.02 -11.70 12.85
C ASN A 17 -19.94 -11.28 14.32
N ILE A 18 -19.85 -12.21 15.27
CA ILE A 18 -19.73 -11.98 16.72
C ILE A 18 -18.26 -11.80 17.14
N PHE A 19 -17.33 -12.52 16.52
CA PHE A 19 -15.88 -12.45 16.82
C PHE A 19 -15.13 -11.42 15.96
N GLY A 20 -15.83 -10.63 15.13
CA GLY A 20 -15.27 -9.66 14.20
C GLY A 20 -14.70 -10.34 12.97
N ALA A 21 -15.14 -9.96 11.78
CA ALA A 21 -14.31 -10.16 10.60
C ALA A 21 -12.94 -9.56 10.93
N GLU A 22 -11.86 -10.34 10.83
CA GLU A 22 -10.52 -9.78 10.99
C GLU A 22 -10.43 -8.62 9.99
N LEU A 23 -10.34 -7.41 10.53
CA LEU A 23 -10.18 -6.22 9.70
C LEU A 23 -8.90 -6.41 8.89
N CYS A 24 -8.97 -6.15 7.60
CA CYS A 24 -7.78 -6.28 6.76
C CYS A 24 -6.67 -5.34 7.25
N THR A 25 -5.43 -5.75 7.04
CA THR A 25 -4.28 -4.93 7.44
C THR A 25 -3.99 -3.90 6.35
N VAL A 26 -4.02 -2.63 6.72
CA VAL A 26 -3.55 -1.52 5.86
C VAL A 26 -2.04 -1.42 5.97
N VAL A 27 -1.33 -1.63 4.87
CA VAL A 27 0.12 -1.45 4.81
C VAL A 27 0.41 -0.10 4.18
N CYS A 28 0.75 0.89 5.01
CA CYS A 28 1.24 2.17 4.54
C CYS A 28 2.72 2.04 4.15
N LEU A 29 2.98 1.97 2.85
CA LEU A 29 4.32 1.89 2.28
C LEU A 29 4.80 3.28 1.90
N ALA A 30 5.28 4.03 2.88
CA ALA A 30 5.80 5.37 2.66
C ALA A 30 7.20 5.33 2.04
N SER A 31 7.53 6.31 1.19
CA SER A 31 8.80 6.31 0.47
C SER A 31 9.38 7.70 0.29
N THR A 32 10.69 7.83 0.39
CA THR A 32 11.46 9.02 0.00
C THR A 32 11.96 8.96 -1.44
N LEU A 33 11.73 7.83 -2.13
CA LEU A 33 12.06 7.62 -3.53
C LEU A 33 11.17 8.50 -4.43
N ASP A 34 11.45 8.52 -5.73
CA ASP A 34 10.55 9.17 -6.69
C ASP A 34 9.22 8.43 -6.80
N VAL A 35 8.22 9.08 -7.39
CA VAL A 35 6.85 8.58 -7.48
C VAL A 35 6.79 7.26 -8.23
N ASP A 36 7.45 7.17 -9.39
CA ASP A 36 7.40 5.97 -10.22
C ASP A 36 8.03 4.78 -9.49
N SER A 37 9.20 4.97 -8.85
CA SER A 37 9.84 3.93 -8.01
C SER A 37 8.96 3.51 -6.84
N THR A 38 8.23 4.46 -6.23
CA THR A 38 7.32 4.17 -5.11
C THR A 38 6.13 3.32 -5.56
N ILE A 39 5.52 3.65 -6.70
CA ILE A 39 4.41 2.87 -7.28
C ILE A 39 4.86 1.45 -7.60
N LEU A 40 6.03 1.32 -8.23
CA LEU A 40 6.57 0.04 -8.62
C LEU A 40 6.96 -0.83 -7.41
N LEU A 41 7.47 -0.21 -6.35
CA LEU A 41 7.69 -0.88 -5.07
C LEU A 41 6.38 -1.43 -4.49
N GLY A 42 5.32 -0.62 -4.48
CA GLY A 42 3.99 -1.04 -4.05
C GLY A 42 3.44 -2.20 -4.89
N HIS A 43 3.55 -2.10 -6.21
CA HIS A 43 3.12 -3.15 -7.12
C HIS A 43 3.84 -4.48 -6.90
N GLY A 44 5.19 -4.43 -6.81
CA GLY A 44 5.98 -5.63 -6.55
C GLY A 44 5.66 -6.26 -5.19
N THR A 45 5.44 -5.44 -4.15
CA THR A 45 5.02 -5.92 -2.83
C THR A 45 3.64 -6.58 -2.87
N ALA A 46 2.68 -5.99 -3.61
CA ALA A 46 1.35 -6.57 -3.79
C ALA A 46 1.42 -7.93 -4.49
N HIS A 47 2.22 -8.07 -5.54
CA HIS A 47 2.43 -9.35 -6.21
C HIS A 47 3.11 -10.39 -5.32
N ALA A 48 4.06 -9.99 -4.48
CA ALA A 48 4.70 -10.90 -3.53
C ALA A 48 3.69 -11.44 -2.51
N LEU A 49 2.85 -10.58 -1.92
CA LEU A 49 1.79 -11.00 -1.00
C LEU A 49 0.77 -11.91 -1.69
N LYS A 50 0.34 -11.56 -2.90
CA LYS A 50 -0.52 -12.41 -3.74
C LYS A 50 0.09 -13.80 -3.96
N ASN A 51 1.38 -13.87 -4.30
CA ASN A 51 2.07 -15.14 -4.53
C ASN A 51 2.21 -16.00 -3.26
N LEU A 52 2.08 -15.39 -2.09
CA LEU A 52 1.96 -16.09 -0.80
C LEU A 52 0.51 -16.56 -0.49
N GLY A 53 -0.44 -16.28 -1.38
CA GLY A 53 -1.83 -16.69 -1.25
C GLY A 53 -2.74 -15.65 -0.62
N HIS A 54 -2.26 -14.44 -0.36
CA HIS A 54 -3.06 -13.38 0.23
C HIS A 54 -3.90 -12.63 -0.79
N LYS A 55 -5.04 -12.13 -0.34
CA LYS A 55 -5.93 -11.25 -1.09
C LYS A 55 -5.53 -9.80 -0.86
N VAL A 56 -5.13 -9.10 -1.92
CA VAL A 56 -4.49 -7.79 -1.83
C VAL A 56 -5.19 -6.74 -2.68
N LEU A 57 -5.46 -5.57 -2.11
CA LEU A 57 -5.83 -4.37 -2.84
C LEU A 57 -4.64 -3.41 -2.87
N LEU A 58 -4.13 -3.09 -4.06
CA LEU A 58 -3.17 -2.01 -4.26
C LEU A 58 -3.92 -0.70 -4.53
N VAL A 59 -3.71 0.30 -3.69
CA VAL A 59 -4.30 1.63 -3.83
C VAL A 59 -3.24 2.61 -4.32
N ASP A 60 -3.40 3.10 -5.54
CA ASP A 60 -2.51 4.08 -6.16
C ASP A 60 -3.03 5.51 -5.92
N GLU A 61 -2.37 6.24 -5.02
CA GLU A 61 -2.79 7.60 -4.64
C GLU A 61 -2.11 8.73 -5.45
N PHE A 62 -1.27 8.38 -6.42
CA PHE A 62 -0.52 9.37 -7.17
C PHE A 62 -1.28 9.90 -8.38
N ALA A 63 -1.30 11.22 -8.55
CA ALA A 63 -1.85 11.83 -9.76
C ALA A 63 -0.96 11.54 -10.98
N LEU A 64 -1.54 11.54 -12.16
CA LEU A 64 -0.79 11.35 -13.41
C LEU A 64 0.29 12.42 -13.62
N SER A 65 0.04 13.66 -13.16
CA SER A 65 0.98 14.77 -13.21
C SER A 65 2.25 14.56 -12.38
N ASP A 66 2.21 13.67 -11.39
CA ASP A 66 3.32 13.45 -10.47
C ASP A 66 4.32 12.41 -10.99
N ARG A 67 3.95 11.71 -12.07
CA ARG A 67 4.72 10.65 -12.70
C ARG A 67 5.69 11.24 -13.71
N LYS A 68 6.91 10.72 -13.74
CA LYS A 68 7.97 11.20 -14.64
C LYS A 68 8.21 10.30 -15.84
N THR A 69 8.13 8.99 -15.63
CA THR A 69 8.47 8.00 -16.65
C THR A 69 7.26 7.16 -17.05
N MET A 70 6.27 7.02 -16.16
CA MET A 70 5.03 6.31 -16.43
C MET A 70 4.02 7.24 -17.08
N SER A 71 3.53 6.90 -18.26
CA SER A 71 2.54 7.71 -19.00
C SER A 71 1.09 7.54 -18.50
N GLY A 72 0.84 6.58 -17.60
CA GLY A 72 -0.50 6.26 -17.12
C GLY A 72 -0.51 5.57 -15.76
N PHE A 73 -1.68 5.13 -15.33
CA PHE A 73 -1.84 4.22 -14.19
C PHE A 73 -1.36 2.82 -14.57
N LEU A 74 -0.90 2.03 -13.59
CA LEU A 74 -0.53 0.63 -13.80
C LEU A 74 -1.67 -0.17 -14.44
N TYR A 75 -2.88 0.09 -13.94
CA TYR A 75 -4.10 -0.51 -14.46
C TYR A 75 -5.15 0.59 -14.63
N PRO A 76 -5.80 0.72 -15.80
CA PRO A 76 -6.81 1.74 -16.00
C PRO A 76 -8.02 1.47 -15.08
N THR A 77 -8.44 2.50 -14.35
CA THR A 77 -9.65 2.51 -13.54
C THR A 77 -10.62 3.57 -14.08
N ARG A 78 -11.91 3.30 -14.02
CA ARG A 78 -12.93 4.24 -14.48
C ARG A 78 -13.23 5.33 -13.47
N TYR A 79 -13.14 5.00 -12.18
CA TYR A 79 -13.49 5.87 -11.05
C TYR A 79 -12.42 5.81 -9.98
N ASP A 80 -12.26 6.93 -9.29
CA ASP A 80 -11.32 7.11 -8.18
C ASP A 80 -12.03 6.85 -6.84
N LEU A 81 -11.34 6.30 -5.84
CA LEU A 81 -11.91 6.08 -4.51
C LEU A 81 -12.45 7.36 -3.86
N GLY A 82 -11.92 8.54 -4.20
CA GLY A 82 -12.50 9.81 -3.77
C GLY A 82 -13.96 9.98 -4.17
N GLN A 83 -14.38 9.41 -5.32
CA GLN A 83 -15.79 9.43 -5.76
C GLN A 83 -16.65 8.42 -4.97
N VAL A 84 -16.07 7.33 -4.47
CA VAL A 84 -16.74 6.39 -3.56
C VAL A 84 -16.98 7.06 -2.21
N PHE A 85 -15.95 7.70 -1.66
CA PHE A 85 -16.07 8.40 -0.37
C PHE A 85 -17.04 9.58 -0.42
N SER A 86 -17.19 10.22 -1.58
CA SER A 86 -18.22 11.26 -1.78
C SER A 86 -19.63 10.68 -2.08
N ASN A 87 -19.79 9.35 -2.06
CA ASN A 87 -21.00 8.61 -2.41
C ASN A 87 -21.52 8.89 -3.84
N SER A 88 -20.64 9.34 -4.74
CA SER A 88 -20.99 9.60 -6.14
C SER A 88 -20.97 8.34 -6.99
N VAL A 89 -20.24 7.31 -6.55
CA VAL A 89 -20.05 6.04 -7.24
C VAL A 89 -20.01 4.90 -6.22
N SER A 90 -20.52 3.73 -6.58
CA SER A 90 -20.42 2.53 -5.76
C SER A 90 -19.00 1.95 -5.81
N LEU A 91 -18.60 1.27 -4.73
CA LEU A 91 -17.24 0.75 -4.54
C LEU A 91 -16.83 -0.23 -5.66
N ASP A 92 -17.72 -1.13 -6.07
CA ASP A 92 -17.51 -2.12 -7.12
C ASP A 92 -17.04 -1.50 -8.45
N LYS A 93 -17.48 -0.28 -8.77
CA LYS A 93 -17.11 0.43 -10.00
C LYS A 93 -15.72 1.09 -9.93
N SER A 94 -15.18 1.29 -8.75
CA SER A 94 -13.87 1.91 -8.53
C SER A 94 -12.75 0.89 -8.33
N LEU A 95 -13.11 -0.35 -8.03
CA LEU A 95 -12.17 -1.46 -7.91
C LEU A 95 -12.02 -2.16 -9.26
N ARG A 96 -10.79 -2.44 -9.63
CA ARG A 96 -10.48 -3.30 -10.76
C ARG A 96 -9.87 -4.60 -10.23
N GLN A 97 -10.54 -5.70 -10.43
CA GLN A 97 -9.97 -7.01 -10.19
C GLN A 97 -9.00 -7.32 -11.35
N ILE A 98 -7.74 -7.55 -11.01
CA ILE A 98 -6.68 -7.87 -11.96
C ILE A 98 -6.53 -9.38 -12.06
N GLU A 99 -6.57 -10.05 -10.91
CA GLU A 99 -6.51 -11.50 -10.74
C GLU A 99 -7.42 -11.92 -9.59
N ASP A 100 -7.64 -13.21 -9.39
CA ASP A 100 -8.59 -13.75 -8.38
C ASP A 100 -8.34 -13.21 -6.96
N THR A 101 -7.08 -12.91 -6.62
CA THR A 101 -6.68 -12.43 -5.29
C THR A 101 -5.99 -11.07 -5.33
N PHE A 102 -6.06 -10.36 -6.46
CA PHE A 102 -5.43 -9.07 -6.62
C PHE A 102 -6.36 -8.03 -7.21
N TRP A 103 -6.55 -6.92 -6.49
CA TRP A 103 -7.34 -5.77 -6.90
C TRP A 103 -6.49 -4.51 -6.96
N TYR A 104 -6.93 -3.58 -7.78
CA TYR A 104 -6.31 -2.27 -7.94
C TYR A 104 -7.37 -1.17 -7.89
N ALA A 105 -7.02 -0.05 -7.26
CA ALA A 105 -7.85 1.15 -7.24
C ALA A 105 -6.96 2.41 -7.31
N THR A 106 -7.51 3.51 -7.80
CA THR A 106 -6.87 4.83 -7.73
C THR A 106 -7.52 5.69 -6.67
N SER A 107 -6.74 6.51 -5.96
CA SER A 107 -7.22 7.43 -4.94
C SER A 107 -6.58 8.83 -5.03
N ALA A 108 -6.10 9.21 -6.21
CA ALA A 108 -5.42 10.49 -6.44
C ALA A 108 -6.25 11.72 -6.03
N LYS A 109 -7.57 11.64 -6.08
CA LYS A 109 -8.50 12.71 -5.70
C LYS A 109 -8.89 12.69 -4.21
N LEU A 110 -8.62 11.59 -3.51
CA LEU A 110 -9.06 11.40 -2.13
C LEU A 110 -8.46 12.46 -1.21
N ARG A 111 -7.18 12.73 -1.34
CA ARG A 111 -6.45 13.70 -0.51
C ARG A 111 -7.09 15.09 -0.54
N THR A 112 -7.38 15.62 -1.73
CA THR A 112 -8.01 16.94 -1.90
C THR A 112 -9.44 16.99 -1.36
N GLN A 113 -10.15 15.87 -1.36
CA GLN A 113 -11.50 15.79 -0.85
C GLN A 113 -11.56 15.65 0.67
N ILE A 114 -10.59 14.95 1.27
CA ILE A 114 -10.49 14.79 2.73
C ILE A 114 -10.17 16.14 3.40
N GLU A 115 -9.22 16.90 2.87
CA GLU A 115 -8.86 18.21 3.39
C GLU A 115 -10.05 19.17 3.45
N SER A 116 -11.07 18.97 2.61
CA SER A 116 -12.26 19.82 2.55
C SER A 116 -13.43 19.35 3.43
N ARG A 117 -13.39 18.16 4.08
CA ARG A 117 -14.54 17.59 4.78
C ARG A 117 -14.14 16.84 6.05
N PHE A 118 -14.50 17.37 7.21
CA PHE A 118 -14.31 16.75 8.54
C PHE A 118 -15.35 15.66 8.89
N ALA A 119 -16.06 15.08 7.94
CA ALA A 119 -17.08 14.09 8.22
C ALA A 119 -16.44 12.70 8.49
N ARG A 120 -16.94 11.97 9.51
CA ARG A 120 -16.66 10.55 9.71
C ARG A 120 -17.32 9.76 8.59
N TYR A 121 -16.53 9.35 7.63
CA TYR A 121 -16.97 8.37 6.63
C TYR A 121 -16.60 6.95 7.10
N PRO A 122 -17.39 5.92 6.76
CA PRO A 122 -16.95 4.54 6.92
C PRO A 122 -15.60 4.33 6.25
N GLN A 123 -14.70 3.63 6.92
CA GLN A 123 -13.37 3.31 6.39
C GLN A 123 -13.49 2.41 5.16
N LEU A 124 -12.44 2.32 4.35
CA LEU A 124 -12.45 1.51 3.13
C LEU A 124 -12.62 0.02 3.45
N ASP A 125 -11.92 -0.48 4.49
CA ASP A 125 -12.04 -1.86 4.98
C ASP A 125 -13.48 -2.20 5.39
N GLU A 126 -14.18 -1.32 6.12
CA GLU A 126 -15.60 -1.48 6.46
C GLU A 126 -16.50 -1.55 5.22
N ARG A 127 -16.21 -0.71 4.21
CA ARG A 127 -16.96 -0.69 2.94
C ARG A 127 -16.72 -1.94 2.10
N LEU A 128 -15.50 -2.47 2.11
CA LEU A 128 -15.14 -3.72 1.43
C LEU A 128 -15.89 -4.90 2.05
N ILE A 129 -15.90 -4.99 3.37
CA ILE A 129 -16.65 -6.02 4.10
C ILE A 129 -18.16 -5.92 3.78
N ALA A 130 -18.72 -4.70 3.81
CA ALA A 130 -20.12 -4.48 3.49
C ALA A 130 -20.48 -4.84 2.02
N ALA A 131 -19.50 -4.76 1.12
CA ALA A 131 -19.64 -5.18 -0.28
C ALA A 131 -19.38 -6.69 -0.50
N GLY A 132 -19.06 -7.46 0.54
CA GLY A 132 -18.71 -8.88 0.46
C GLY A 132 -17.32 -9.13 -0.14
N ILE A 133 -16.45 -8.14 -0.15
CA ILE A 133 -15.07 -8.24 -0.62
C ILE A 133 -14.18 -8.45 0.60
N ASP A 134 -13.67 -9.67 0.72
CA ASP A 134 -12.80 -10.10 1.80
C ASP A 134 -11.34 -9.97 1.34
N LEU A 135 -10.57 -9.10 2.02
CA LEU A 135 -9.16 -8.83 1.73
C LEU A 135 -8.30 -9.05 2.98
N ASP A 136 -7.08 -9.53 2.78
CA ASP A 136 -6.09 -9.64 3.84
C ASP A 136 -5.33 -8.31 4.00
N TYR A 137 -5.01 -7.65 2.88
CA TYR A 137 -4.19 -6.44 2.86
C TYR A 137 -4.73 -5.35 1.93
N ILE A 138 -4.68 -4.10 2.41
CA ILE A 138 -4.77 -2.89 1.59
C ILE A 138 -3.38 -2.26 1.57
N LEU A 139 -2.71 -2.26 0.43
CA LEU A 139 -1.37 -1.71 0.27
C LEU A 139 -1.44 -0.32 -0.33
N VAL A 140 -0.87 0.66 0.38
CA VAL A 140 -0.91 2.09 0.01
C VAL A 140 0.52 2.62 -0.13
N PRO A 141 1.11 2.58 -1.34
CA PRO A 141 2.38 3.27 -1.61
C PRO A 141 2.16 4.79 -1.62
N THR A 142 3.03 5.53 -0.90
CA THR A 142 2.88 6.98 -0.74
C THR A 142 4.21 7.69 -0.52
N ASN A 143 4.37 8.92 -1.03
CA ASN A 143 5.49 9.82 -0.69
C ASN A 143 5.12 10.84 0.39
N HIS A 144 3.83 10.98 0.68
CA HIS A 144 3.31 11.97 1.61
C HIS A 144 2.23 11.37 2.53
N PRO A 145 2.59 10.43 3.41
CA PRO A 145 1.63 9.83 4.31
C PRO A 145 1.05 10.90 5.25
N THR A 146 -0.26 11.00 5.29
CA THR A 146 -0.95 11.78 6.31
C THR A 146 -1.83 10.85 7.13
N ALA A 147 -1.84 11.04 8.45
CA ALA A 147 -2.65 10.24 9.35
C ALA A 147 -4.13 10.24 8.93
N GLN A 148 -4.62 11.38 8.47
CA GLN A 148 -6.00 11.55 8.02
C GLN A 148 -6.31 10.66 6.81
N VAL A 149 -5.44 10.64 5.78
CA VAL A 149 -5.63 9.82 4.58
C VAL A 149 -5.53 8.34 4.92
N ILE A 150 -4.51 7.94 5.70
CA ILE A 150 -4.31 6.55 6.08
C ILE A 150 -5.50 6.01 6.88
N ALA A 151 -6.04 6.80 7.81
CA ALA A 151 -7.21 6.44 8.61
C ALA A 151 -8.49 6.18 7.79
N TYR A 152 -8.55 6.63 6.53
CA TYR A 152 -9.66 6.30 5.64
C TYR A 152 -9.59 4.89 5.05
N TYR A 153 -8.40 4.30 5.01
CA TYR A 153 -8.24 2.95 4.49
C TYR A 153 -8.59 1.88 5.51
N GLY A 154 -8.30 2.11 6.79
CA GLY A 154 -8.63 1.19 7.89
C GLY A 154 -7.94 1.56 9.18
N SER A 155 -8.24 0.82 10.24
CA SER A 155 -7.72 1.05 11.60
C SER A 155 -6.49 0.20 11.95
N ASN A 156 -6.36 -0.99 11.36
CA ASN A 156 -5.21 -1.87 11.55
C ASN A 156 -4.11 -1.49 10.55
N VAL A 157 -3.13 -0.67 10.97
CA VAL A 157 -2.13 -0.07 10.06
C VAL A 157 -0.73 -0.52 10.42
N LYS A 158 -0.04 -1.16 9.46
CA LYS A 158 1.42 -1.38 9.49
C LYS A 158 2.14 -0.27 8.72
N ARG A 159 3.26 0.22 9.27
CA ARG A 159 4.00 1.37 8.74
C ARG A 159 5.37 0.93 8.27
N ILE A 160 5.59 0.97 6.95
CA ILE A 160 6.89 0.67 6.34
C ILE A 160 7.38 1.92 5.62
N ILE A 161 8.61 2.32 5.89
CA ILE A 161 9.23 3.49 5.27
C ILE A 161 10.44 3.05 4.46
N THR A 162 10.41 3.35 3.18
CA THR A 162 11.54 3.10 2.27
C THR A 162 12.32 4.38 2.05
N THR A 163 13.63 4.34 2.29
CA THR A 163 14.51 5.50 2.14
C THR A 163 15.89 5.09 1.62
N SER A 164 16.63 6.05 1.06
CA SER A 164 18.01 5.84 0.63
C SER A 164 19.00 6.36 1.69
N PRO A 165 20.29 5.93 1.65
CA PRO A 165 21.32 6.38 2.59
C PRO A 165 21.72 7.85 2.47
N GLU A 166 21.20 8.58 1.49
CA GLU A 166 21.49 9.99 1.27
C GLU A 166 20.92 10.89 2.37
N ASP A 167 21.66 11.89 2.84
CA ASP A 167 21.23 12.79 3.91
C ASP A 167 19.90 13.52 3.59
N SER A 168 19.68 13.85 2.31
CA SER A 168 18.41 14.45 1.86
C SER A 168 17.22 13.49 2.02
N SER A 169 17.43 12.20 1.73
CA SER A 169 16.43 11.15 1.88
C SER A 169 16.18 10.83 3.36
N LEU A 170 17.23 10.78 4.17
CA LEU A 170 17.10 10.57 5.62
C LEU A 170 16.32 11.72 6.28
N SER A 171 16.56 12.97 5.84
CA SER A 171 15.79 14.13 6.33
C SER A 171 14.30 14.03 5.97
N LYS A 172 13.98 13.57 4.75
CA LYS A 172 12.59 13.31 4.32
C LYS A 172 12.00 12.14 5.11
N ALA A 173 12.77 11.07 5.34
CA ALA A 173 12.32 9.93 6.13
C ALA A 173 11.96 10.36 7.56
N LEU A 174 12.75 11.21 8.19
CA LEU A 174 12.46 11.76 9.52
C LEU A 174 11.15 12.58 9.52
N ALA A 175 10.89 13.35 8.46
CA ALA A 175 9.62 14.07 8.31
C ALA A 175 8.43 13.10 8.14
N ILE A 176 8.60 12.01 7.39
CA ILE A 176 7.59 10.94 7.25
C ILE A 176 7.33 10.27 8.60
N ILE A 177 8.38 9.89 9.34
CA ILE A 177 8.26 9.31 10.69
C ILE A 177 7.43 10.22 11.58
N ARG A 178 7.74 11.53 11.60
CA ARG A 178 6.98 12.52 12.36
C ARG A 178 5.49 12.56 11.99
N GLN A 179 5.17 12.51 10.70
CA GLN A 179 3.77 12.49 10.24
C GLN A 179 3.04 11.22 10.67
N MET A 180 3.72 10.08 10.62
CA MET A 180 3.14 8.78 10.98
C MET A 180 3.02 8.56 12.49
N THR A 181 3.81 9.26 13.31
CA THR A 181 3.72 9.21 14.79
C THR A 181 2.33 9.68 15.27
N ILE A 182 1.66 10.55 14.53
CA ILE A 182 0.33 11.06 14.88
C ILE A 182 -0.74 9.93 14.90
N LEU A 183 -0.50 8.82 14.21
CA LEU A 183 -1.41 7.66 14.20
C LEU A 183 -1.48 6.93 15.55
N GLN A 184 -0.57 7.21 16.49
CA GLN A 184 -0.51 6.60 17.83
C GLN A 184 -0.61 5.05 17.82
N ILE A 185 0.09 4.42 16.87
CA ILE A 185 0.16 2.97 16.75
C ILE A 185 1.33 2.48 17.62
N ASP A 186 1.10 1.50 18.48
CA ASP A 186 2.10 0.95 19.41
C ASP A 186 3.21 0.16 18.71
N GLU A 187 2.95 -0.36 17.50
CA GLU A 187 3.97 -1.09 16.74
C GLU A 187 5.09 -0.17 16.24
N PRO A 188 6.36 -0.64 16.22
CA PRO A 188 7.47 0.12 15.69
C PRO A 188 7.29 0.39 14.19
N MET A 189 7.89 1.48 13.72
CA MET A 189 7.96 1.74 12.28
C MET A 189 9.11 0.95 11.67
N HIS A 190 8.83 0.26 10.58
CA HIS A 190 9.80 -0.54 9.87
C HIS A 190 10.48 0.27 8.77
N ILE A 191 11.81 0.27 8.77
CA ILE A 191 12.63 1.00 7.79
C ILE A 191 13.26 0.03 6.82
N LEU A 192 13.11 0.30 5.53
CA LEU A 192 13.78 -0.38 4.45
C LEU A 192 14.77 0.57 3.79
N MET A 193 16.06 0.23 3.85
CA MET A 193 17.11 1.01 3.20
C MET A 193 17.30 0.56 1.76
N VAL A 194 17.32 1.51 0.82
CA VAL A 194 17.41 1.23 -0.63
C VAL A 194 18.55 2.00 -1.26
N GLY A 195 19.40 1.33 -2.00
CA GLY A 195 20.53 1.96 -2.70
C GLY A 195 21.74 2.16 -1.77
N GLY A 196 22.62 3.06 -2.18
CA GLY A 196 23.94 3.21 -1.58
C GLY A 196 24.98 2.31 -2.24
N GLN A 197 26.21 2.34 -1.70
CA GLN A 197 27.32 1.58 -2.27
C GLN A 197 27.27 0.11 -1.84
N ASP A 198 26.90 -0.12 -0.59
CA ASP A 198 26.85 -1.44 0.04
C ASP A 198 25.90 -1.47 1.24
N GLU A 199 25.73 -2.65 1.80
CA GLU A 199 24.90 -2.89 2.99
C GLU A 199 25.43 -2.15 4.24
N ALA A 200 26.77 -2.03 4.38
CA ALA A 200 27.37 -1.33 5.52
C ALA A 200 27.00 0.15 5.53
N GLN A 201 26.98 0.79 4.36
CA GLN A 201 26.49 2.17 4.21
C GLN A 201 25.00 2.27 4.55
N GLY A 202 24.20 1.31 4.11
CA GLY A 202 22.78 1.23 4.45
C GLY A 202 22.55 1.14 5.95
N HIS A 203 23.25 0.25 6.64
CA HIS A 203 23.19 0.12 8.10
C HIS A 203 23.65 1.38 8.83
N ALA A 204 24.76 1.99 8.40
CA ALA A 204 25.24 3.23 9.01
C ALA A 204 24.24 4.39 8.85
N ALA A 205 23.58 4.47 7.71
CA ALA A 205 22.53 5.46 7.45
C ALA A 205 21.28 5.19 8.31
N PHE A 206 20.89 3.92 8.49
CA PHE A 206 19.81 3.55 9.40
C PHE A 206 20.11 3.96 10.84
N GLU A 207 21.31 3.71 11.37
CA GLU A 207 21.67 4.10 12.73
C GLU A 207 21.59 5.62 12.93
N LYS A 208 22.03 6.43 11.93
CA LYS A 208 21.83 7.88 11.95
C LYS A 208 20.35 8.28 12.03
N LEU A 209 19.51 7.63 11.21
CA LEU A 209 18.07 7.89 11.21
C LEU A 209 17.43 7.50 12.53
N LYS A 210 17.82 6.35 13.10
CA LYS A 210 17.34 5.84 14.38
C LYS A 210 17.67 6.79 15.53
N GLU A 211 18.93 7.25 15.60
CA GLU A 211 19.34 8.24 16.59
C GLU A 211 18.56 9.56 16.46
N ALA A 212 18.35 10.03 15.21
CA ALA A 212 17.60 11.25 14.96
C ALA A 212 16.11 11.10 15.33
N ALA A 213 15.48 9.96 15.01
CA ALA A 213 14.09 9.66 15.36
C ALA A 213 13.90 9.57 16.89
N GLN A 214 14.80 8.89 17.59
CA GLN A 214 14.76 8.78 19.04
C GLN A 214 14.95 10.13 19.71
N LYS A 215 15.96 10.91 19.26
CA LYS A 215 16.30 12.21 19.87
C LYS A 215 15.24 13.28 19.64
N ALA A 216 14.69 13.35 18.40
CA ALA A 216 13.79 14.43 18.01
C ALA A 216 12.30 14.09 18.21
N LEU A 217 11.93 12.81 18.14
CA LEU A 217 10.53 12.36 18.10
C LEU A 217 10.17 11.37 19.20
N HIS A 218 11.16 10.88 19.97
CA HIS A 218 11.01 9.79 20.96
C HIS A 218 10.37 8.54 20.35
N GLN A 219 10.71 8.26 19.09
CA GLN A 219 10.12 7.18 18.30
C GLN A 219 11.14 6.08 18.05
N ASP A 220 10.76 4.85 18.37
CA ASP A 220 11.54 3.67 18.00
C ASP A 220 11.25 3.26 16.56
N ILE A 221 12.31 2.89 15.84
CA ILE A 221 12.24 2.39 14.47
C ILE A 221 13.10 1.13 14.35
N GLU A 222 12.68 0.22 13.49
CA GLU A 222 13.35 -1.05 13.25
C GLU A 222 13.82 -1.17 11.80
N LEU A 223 15.04 -1.69 11.61
CA LEU A 223 15.53 -2.00 10.27
C LEU A 223 14.87 -3.28 9.76
N THR A 224 14.17 -3.19 8.65
CA THR A 224 13.63 -4.35 7.93
C THR A 224 14.71 -5.04 7.12
N GLY A 225 15.59 -4.26 6.49
CA GLY A 225 16.68 -4.74 5.68
C GLY A 225 17.25 -3.65 4.77
N TRP A 226 18.24 -4.06 3.98
CA TRP A 226 18.84 -3.24 2.94
C TRP A 226 18.70 -3.93 1.59
N ILE A 227 18.48 -3.14 0.55
CA ILE A 227 18.50 -3.60 -0.84
C ILE A 227 19.35 -2.67 -1.70
N GLY A 228 20.03 -3.21 -2.69
CA GLY A 228 20.72 -2.42 -3.70
C GLY A 228 19.77 -1.49 -4.47
N ALA A 229 20.32 -0.64 -5.32
CA ALA A 229 19.53 0.34 -6.06
C ALA A 229 18.42 -0.32 -6.90
N ILE A 230 17.21 0.22 -6.80
CA ILE A 230 16.11 -0.14 -7.68
C ILE A 230 16.42 0.43 -9.06
N LYS A 231 16.69 -0.42 -10.04
CA LYS A 231 16.82 0.00 -11.43
C LYS A 231 15.44 -0.08 -12.08
N ALA A 232 14.73 1.05 -12.14
CA ALA A 232 13.52 1.14 -12.94
C ALA A 232 13.89 1.03 -14.43
N LYS A 233 13.47 -0.03 -15.10
CA LYS A 233 13.47 -0.08 -16.54
C LYS A 233 12.27 0.75 -17.04
N ARG A 234 12.47 1.52 -18.09
CA ARG A 234 11.41 2.38 -18.66
C ARG A 234 10.23 1.51 -19.11
N VAL A 235 9.10 1.67 -18.47
CA VAL A 235 7.84 1.05 -18.91
C VAL A 235 7.32 1.90 -20.07
N VAL A 236 7.41 1.38 -21.28
CA VAL A 236 6.75 1.98 -22.45
C VAL A 236 5.36 1.36 -22.53
N ILE A 237 4.36 2.10 -22.10
CA ILE A 237 2.96 1.77 -22.39
C ILE A 237 2.72 2.28 -23.80
N ASP A 238 2.39 1.37 -24.73
CA ASP A 238 2.07 1.76 -26.10
C ASP A 238 0.77 2.59 -26.08
N PRO A 239 0.79 3.86 -26.53
CA PRO A 239 -0.39 4.70 -26.54
C PRO A 239 -1.49 4.20 -27.51
N ASP A 240 -1.15 3.32 -28.45
CA ASP A 240 -2.11 2.73 -29.40
C ASP A 240 -2.86 1.52 -28.81
N ASP A 241 -2.45 1.02 -27.63
CA ASP A 241 -3.13 -0.08 -26.91
C ASP A 241 -4.32 0.41 -26.05
N LEU A 242 -4.81 1.62 -26.33
CA LEU A 242 -6.05 2.17 -25.75
C LEU A 242 -7.33 1.58 -26.40
N SER A 243 -7.23 0.46 -27.09
CA SER A 243 -8.40 -0.32 -27.47
C SER A 243 -9.10 -0.80 -26.19
N PHE A 244 -10.39 -0.47 -26.07
CA PHE A 244 -11.27 -0.86 -24.94
C PHE A 244 -11.54 -2.38 -24.88
N GLU A 245 -10.82 -3.18 -25.64
CA GLU A 245 -10.73 -4.62 -25.53
C GLU A 245 -9.71 -4.92 -24.44
N GLU A 246 -10.09 -5.73 -23.47
CA GLU A 246 -9.33 -6.08 -22.27
C GLU A 246 -7.85 -6.31 -22.60
N PRO A 247 -6.91 -5.53 -22.05
CA PRO A 247 -5.50 -5.81 -22.22
C PRO A 247 -5.20 -7.14 -21.52
N GLN A 248 -4.98 -8.18 -22.30
CA GLN A 248 -4.65 -9.54 -21.79
C GLN A 248 -3.26 -9.65 -21.20
N SER A 249 -2.49 -8.56 -21.21
CA SER A 249 -1.15 -8.53 -20.59
C SER A 249 -0.99 -7.23 -19.81
N GLY A 250 -0.89 -7.37 -18.49
CA GLY A 250 -0.31 -6.31 -17.64
C GLY A 250 1.11 -5.98 -18.12
N PRO A 251 1.73 -4.91 -17.59
CA PRO A 251 3.08 -4.49 -18.01
C PRO A 251 4.05 -5.67 -17.91
N THR A 252 4.52 -6.15 -19.06
CA THR A 252 5.42 -7.29 -19.22
C THR A 252 6.87 -6.95 -18.88
N GLU A 253 7.13 -6.06 -17.92
CA GLU A 253 8.49 -5.78 -17.50
C GLU A 253 8.77 -6.44 -16.15
N GLU A 254 9.69 -7.42 -16.21
CA GLU A 254 10.29 -8.04 -15.04
C GLU A 254 10.91 -6.97 -14.13
N PHE A 255 10.25 -6.73 -13.02
CA PHE A 255 10.83 -5.99 -11.91
C PHE A 255 11.90 -6.87 -11.28
N ILE A 256 13.17 -6.65 -11.66
CA ILE A 256 14.29 -7.32 -11.01
C ILE A 256 14.59 -6.57 -9.70
N LEU A 257 13.71 -6.70 -8.73
CA LEU A 257 14.11 -6.58 -7.35
C LEU A 257 14.70 -7.94 -6.94
N PRO A 258 15.76 -7.97 -6.13
CA PRO A 258 16.30 -9.24 -5.64
C PRO A 258 15.16 -10.06 -5.00
N ASN A 259 15.09 -11.36 -5.32
CA ASN A 259 14.04 -12.24 -4.79
C ASN A 259 13.93 -12.22 -3.26
N ASP A 260 15.01 -11.89 -2.57
CA ASP A 260 15.06 -11.77 -1.11
C ASP A 260 14.38 -10.50 -0.57
N PHE A 261 14.23 -9.44 -1.39
CA PHE A 261 13.55 -8.20 -1.02
C PHE A 261 12.09 -8.45 -0.65
N PHE A 262 11.35 -9.08 -1.56
CA PHE A 262 9.94 -9.35 -1.33
C PHE A 262 9.71 -10.36 -0.20
N LYS A 263 10.62 -11.32 0.00
CA LYS A 263 10.58 -12.21 1.15
C LYS A 263 10.74 -11.45 2.45
N THR A 264 11.67 -10.50 2.50
CA THR A 264 11.93 -9.71 3.71
C THR A 264 10.76 -8.80 4.05
N ILE A 265 10.21 -8.06 3.06
CA ILE A 265 9.02 -7.22 3.27
C ILE A 265 7.81 -8.09 3.63
N SER A 266 7.53 -9.14 2.86
CA SER A 266 6.38 -10.00 3.10
C SER A 266 6.42 -10.65 4.48
N ALA A 267 7.60 -11.10 4.94
CA ALA A 267 7.77 -11.65 6.28
C ALA A 267 7.43 -10.64 7.38
N LYS A 268 7.69 -9.34 7.18
CA LYS A 268 7.34 -8.29 8.13
C LYS A 268 5.88 -7.85 8.05
N ILE A 269 5.25 -8.00 6.90
CA ILE A 269 3.83 -7.69 6.72
C ILE A 269 2.96 -8.81 7.32
N THR A 270 3.38 -10.07 7.20
CA THR A 270 2.60 -11.26 7.59
C THR A 270 2.77 -11.70 9.06
N VAL A 271 3.68 -11.10 9.82
CA VAL A 271 3.84 -11.26 11.27
C VAL A 271 3.04 -10.20 11.99
#